data_60fae17494fbe4fc954e5a7f1e650bab
#
_entry.id   60fae17494fbe4fc954e5a7f1e650bab
#
_cell.length_a   1.000
_cell.length_b   1.000
_cell.length_c   1.000
_cell.angle_alpha   90.00
_cell.angle_beta   90.00
_cell.angle_gamma   90.00
#
_symmetry.space_group_name_H-M   'P 1'
#
loop_
_entity.id
_entity.type
_entity.pdbx_description
1 polymer ?
#
loop_
_entity_poly.entity_id
_entity_poly.type
_entity_poly.pdbx_seq_one_letter_code
_entity_poly.pdbx_strand_id
1 'polypeptide(L)'
;MKKSLKVTLCVVALLAVSVTSLLGSMVTEEMKKRTEMPTDVREGDVIFQESKSQQSPLIKWGTRSHITHCGVIVMKGGKPYVLETLKTLKLTPLRQFINRADGYWLKRPKCAENVKIKYRQYLGKPYDLGFKKDNGIYYCSELVYDIYQKQLDIELCEMKQVSDYLSLGTNNIPKIKKAMKRRGITMDQEVVAPKDIFYSDELEFVD
;
A
#
# COMPACT_ATOMS: atom_id res chain seq x y z
N MET A 1 42.95 -25.75 24.77
CA MET A 1 42.54 -24.75 23.79
C MET A 1 41.35 -25.14 22.89
N LYS A 2 41.20 -26.39 22.40
CA LYS A 2 40.08 -26.81 21.50
C LYS A 2 38.67 -26.82 22.13
N LYS A 3 38.50 -26.96 23.45
CA LYS A 3 37.20 -26.97 24.12
C LYS A 3 36.60 -25.56 24.28
N SER A 4 37.42 -24.53 24.55
CA SER A 4 36.98 -23.15 24.70
C SER A 4 36.40 -22.58 23.38
N LEU A 5 37.05 -22.88 22.24
CA LEU A 5 36.61 -22.41 20.93
C LEU A 5 35.23 -22.98 20.52
N LYS A 6 34.95 -24.25 20.85
CA LYS A 6 33.65 -24.88 20.55
C LYS A 6 32.49 -24.26 21.38
N VAL A 7 32.73 -23.94 22.64
CA VAL A 7 31.73 -23.30 23.51
C VAL A 7 31.43 -21.90 23.03
N THR A 8 32.45 -21.11 22.64
CA THR A 8 32.25 -19.77 22.10
C THR A 8 31.47 -19.79 20.78
N LEU A 9 31.74 -20.76 19.89
CA LEU A 9 31.03 -20.89 18.62
C LEU A 9 29.54 -21.26 18.83
N CYS A 10 29.23 -22.13 19.78
CA CYS A 10 27.84 -22.49 20.13
C CYS A 10 27.07 -21.31 20.71
N VAL A 11 27.68 -20.52 21.58
CA VAL A 11 27.03 -19.33 22.16
C VAL A 11 26.75 -18.27 21.09
N VAL A 12 27.66 -18.01 20.17
CA VAL A 12 27.46 -17.08 19.07
C VAL A 12 26.36 -17.57 18.12
N ALA A 13 26.32 -18.89 17.83
CA ALA A 13 25.26 -19.46 16.99
C ALA A 13 23.87 -19.36 17.66
N LEU A 14 23.78 -19.63 18.98
CA LEU A 14 22.53 -19.51 19.73
C LEU A 14 22.05 -18.06 19.82
N LEU A 15 22.95 -17.10 20.00
CA LEU A 15 22.61 -15.67 19.99
C LEU A 15 22.14 -15.22 18.60
N ALA A 16 22.80 -15.67 17.53
CA ALA A 16 22.37 -15.37 16.16
C ALA A 16 20.97 -15.90 15.84
N VAL A 17 20.66 -17.15 16.24
CA VAL A 17 19.33 -17.75 16.06
C VAL A 17 18.27 -17.01 16.88
N SER A 18 18.58 -16.61 18.11
CA SER A 18 17.62 -15.85 18.94
C SER A 18 17.35 -14.45 18.37
N VAL A 19 18.34 -13.76 17.86
CA VAL A 19 18.18 -12.42 17.23
C VAL A 19 17.38 -12.52 15.93
N THR A 20 17.65 -13.52 15.08
CA THR A 20 16.90 -13.72 13.84
C THR A 20 15.44 -14.12 14.10
N SER A 21 15.17 -14.92 15.13
CA SER A 21 13.81 -15.29 15.51
C SER A 21 13.05 -14.09 16.12
N LEU A 22 13.71 -13.25 16.91
CA LEU A 22 13.13 -12.04 17.49
C LEU A 22 12.82 -11.00 16.39
N LEU A 23 13.74 -10.75 15.47
CA LEU A 23 13.51 -9.87 14.32
C LEU A 23 12.40 -10.41 13.41
N GLY A 24 12.36 -11.71 13.15
CA GLY A 24 11.30 -12.35 12.39
C GLY A 24 9.92 -12.20 13.06
N SER A 25 9.83 -12.32 14.39
CA SER A 25 8.58 -12.13 15.13
C SER A 25 8.12 -10.67 15.16
N MET A 26 9.04 -9.71 15.28
CA MET A 26 8.72 -8.28 15.22
C MET A 26 8.19 -7.88 13.85
N VAL A 27 8.85 -8.30 12.76
CA VAL A 27 8.41 -8.02 11.39
C VAL A 27 7.03 -8.62 11.10
N THR A 28 6.74 -9.82 11.61
CA THR A 28 5.42 -10.47 11.42
C THR A 28 4.32 -9.75 12.23
N GLU A 29 4.60 -9.21 13.40
CA GLU A 29 3.63 -8.46 14.20
C GLU A 29 3.31 -7.10 13.55
N GLU A 30 4.31 -6.36 13.07
CA GLU A 30 4.12 -5.11 12.32
C GLU A 30 3.28 -5.30 11.05
N MET A 31 3.40 -6.44 10.38
CA MET A 31 2.63 -6.77 9.18
C MET A 31 1.20 -7.23 9.47
N LYS A 32 0.82 -7.39 10.72
CA LYS A 32 -0.52 -7.82 11.12
C LYS A 32 -1.56 -6.72 10.85
N LYS A 33 -2.69 -7.12 10.28
CA LYS A 33 -3.83 -6.21 10.10
C LYS A 33 -4.34 -5.70 11.44
N ARG A 34 -4.60 -4.40 11.53
CA ARG A 34 -5.26 -3.76 12.66
C ARG A 34 -6.76 -3.70 12.43
N THR A 35 -7.54 -3.81 13.49
CA THR A 35 -9.01 -3.72 13.46
C THR A 35 -9.53 -2.54 14.29
N GLU A 36 -8.76 -2.09 15.26
CA GLU A 36 -9.09 -0.98 16.14
C GLU A 36 -8.76 0.37 15.51
N MET A 37 -9.38 1.44 16.02
CA MET A 37 -9.04 2.80 15.57
C MET A 37 -7.61 3.15 16.00
N PRO A 38 -6.78 3.66 15.07
CA PRO A 38 -5.42 4.08 15.40
C PRO A 38 -5.47 5.33 16.29
N THR A 39 -4.54 5.38 17.25
CA THR A 39 -4.41 6.50 18.20
C THR A 39 -3.49 7.61 17.69
N ASP A 40 -2.45 7.26 16.93
CA ASP A 40 -1.54 8.21 16.27
C ASP A 40 -1.78 8.20 14.76
N VAL A 41 -2.56 9.19 14.28
CA VAL A 41 -2.87 9.37 12.85
C VAL A 41 -2.49 10.78 12.44
N ARG A 42 -1.68 10.90 11.39
CA ARG A 42 -1.22 12.20 10.89
C ARG A 42 -1.58 12.41 9.43
N GLU A 43 -1.66 13.67 9.05
CA GLU A 43 -1.86 14.03 7.65
C GLU A 43 -0.66 13.54 6.82
N GLY A 44 -0.94 12.89 5.70
CA GLY A 44 0.07 12.24 4.86
C GLY A 44 0.26 10.75 5.13
N ASP A 45 -0.21 10.19 6.25
CA ASP A 45 -0.18 8.74 6.44
C ASP A 45 -0.90 8.01 5.30
N VAL A 46 -0.39 6.86 4.88
CA VAL A 46 -1.03 5.99 3.89
C VAL A 46 -1.72 4.83 4.59
N ILE A 47 -3.00 4.66 4.31
CA ILE A 47 -3.79 3.55 4.84
C ILE A 47 -4.09 2.54 3.74
N PHE A 48 -3.97 1.26 4.06
CA PHE A 48 -4.12 0.14 3.14
C PHE A 48 -5.19 -0.84 3.62
N GLN A 49 -5.85 -1.49 2.67
CA GLN A 49 -6.87 -2.53 2.95
C GLN A 49 -6.84 -3.67 1.92
N GLU A 50 -7.29 -4.85 2.34
CA GLU A 50 -7.85 -5.84 1.44
C GLU A 50 -9.32 -5.45 1.19
N SER A 51 -9.57 -4.71 0.12
CA SER A 51 -10.88 -4.15 -0.17
C SER A 51 -11.85 -5.23 -0.71
N LYS A 52 -13.14 -5.09 -0.39
CA LYS A 52 -14.24 -5.91 -0.95
C LYS A 52 -14.84 -5.28 -2.23
N SER A 53 -14.12 -4.37 -2.90
CA SER A 53 -14.55 -3.71 -4.13
C SER A 53 -14.53 -4.65 -5.34
N GLN A 54 -15.27 -4.28 -6.40
CA GLN A 54 -15.29 -5.05 -7.65
C GLN A 54 -13.92 -5.13 -8.36
N GLN A 55 -13.00 -4.20 -8.07
CA GLN A 55 -11.65 -4.16 -8.60
C GLN A 55 -10.68 -5.07 -7.86
N SER A 56 -10.95 -5.34 -6.58
CA SER A 56 -10.05 -6.09 -5.70
C SER A 56 -9.64 -7.45 -6.25
N PRO A 57 -10.51 -8.28 -6.85
CA PRO A 57 -10.09 -9.56 -7.41
C PRO A 57 -9.06 -9.41 -8.54
N LEU A 58 -9.23 -8.40 -9.42
CA LEU A 58 -8.27 -8.16 -10.49
C LEU A 58 -6.91 -7.73 -9.94
N ILE A 59 -6.90 -6.81 -8.98
CA ILE A 59 -5.69 -6.33 -8.33
C ILE A 59 -5.02 -7.49 -7.57
N LYS A 60 -5.78 -8.22 -6.74
CA LYS A 60 -5.28 -9.36 -5.96
C LYS A 60 -4.63 -10.42 -6.83
N TRP A 61 -5.29 -10.82 -7.92
CA TRP A 61 -4.78 -11.84 -8.83
C TRP A 61 -3.56 -11.35 -9.63
N GLY A 62 -3.63 -10.12 -10.15
CA GLY A 62 -2.55 -9.52 -10.93
C GLY A 62 -1.30 -9.32 -10.09
N THR A 63 -1.44 -8.75 -8.90
CA THR A 63 -0.31 -8.41 -8.04
C THR A 63 0.10 -9.52 -7.06
N ARG A 64 -0.70 -10.60 -6.93
CA ARG A 64 -0.52 -11.67 -5.94
C ARG A 64 -0.40 -11.14 -4.51
N SER A 65 -1.20 -10.15 -4.18
CA SER A 65 -1.18 -9.49 -2.88
C SER A 65 -2.58 -9.28 -2.31
N HIS A 66 -2.68 -9.35 -1.00
CA HIS A 66 -3.88 -8.97 -0.26
C HIS A 66 -4.04 -7.45 -0.13
N ILE A 67 -3.02 -6.67 -0.43
CA ILE A 67 -3.07 -5.21 -0.44
C ILE A 67 -3.72 -4.77 -1.76
N THR A 68 -5.02 -4.47 -1.73
CA THR A 68 -5.81 -4.22 -2.95
C THR A 68 -6.38 -2.80 -3.02
N HIS A 69 -6.23 -2.02 -1.96
CA HIS A 69 -6.70 -0.64 -1.90
C HIS A 69 -5.84 0.19 -0.96
N CYS A 70 -5.70 1.48 -1.26
CA CYS A 70 -5.03 2.45 -0.41
C CYS A 70 -5.64 3.85 -0.57
N GLY A 71 -5.30 4.73 0.37
CA GLY A 71 -5.62 6.15 0.36
C GLY A 71 -4.69 6.92 1.29
N VAL A 72 -4.75 8.24 1.22
CA VAL A 72 -3.93 9.14 2.04
C VAL A 72 -4.78 9.76 3.13
N ILE A 73 -4.26 9.83 4.35
CA ILE A 73 -4.91 10.54 5.45
C ILE A 73 -4.79 12.05 5.24
N VAL A 74 -5.91 12.73 5.36
CA VAL A 74 -5.99 14.20 5.40
C VAL A 74 -6.77 14.65 6.63
N MET A 75 -6.36 15.79 7.21
CA MET A 75 -7.03 16.36 8.38
C MET A 75 -8.00 17.47 7.94
N LYS A 76 -9.28 17.33 8.28
CA LYS A 76 -10.31 18.34 8.02
C LYS A 76 -11.04 18.68 9.31
N GLY A 77 -10.89 19.93 9.75
CA GLY A 77 -11.49 20.38 11.02
C GLY A 77 -11.00 19.57 12.22
N GLY A 78 -9.72 19.21 12.26
CA GLY A 78 -9.11 18.40 13.34
C GLY A 78 -9.49 16.92 13.33
N LYS A 79 -10.23 16.44 12.33
CA LYS A 79 -10.66 15.03 12.21
C LYS A 79 -9.98 14.35 11.03
N PRO A 80 -9.57 13.07 11.16
CA PRO A 80 -8.95 12.31 10.09
C PRO A 80 -9.98 11.80 9.08
N TYR A 81 -9.66 11.98 7.80
CA TYR A 81 -10.36 11.44 6.65
C TYR A 81 -9.36 10.71 5.76
N VAL A 82 -9.84 9.74 5.01
CA VAL A 82 -9.08 9.10 3.94
C VAL A 82 -9.47 9.74 2.62
N LEU A 83 -8.51 10.35 1.94
CA LEU A 83 -8.63 10.73 0.55
C LEU A 83 -8.44 9.48 -0.30
N GLU A 84 -9.49 9.03 -0.94
CA GLU A 84 -9.50 7.77 -1.68
C GLU A 84 -10.36 7.85 -2.92
N THR A 85 -10.11 6.97 -3.86
CA THR A 85 -10.95 6.81 -5.04
C THR A 85 -11.70 5.50 -4.99
N LEU A 86 -13.04 5.57 -5.10
CA LEU A 86 -13.97 4.43 -5.19
C LEU A 86 -14.71 4.48 -6.55
N LYS A 87 -15.94 4.98 -6.59
CA LYS A 87 -16.60 5.39 -7.84
C LYS A 87 -16.11 6.77 -8.28
N THR A 88 -15.95 7.64 -7.29
CA THR A 88 -15.37 8.98 -7.40
C THR A 88 -14.36 9.19 -6.29
N LEU A 89 -13.46 10.13 -6.50
CA LEU A 89 -12.47 10.55 -5.55
C LEU A 89 -13.13 11.43 -4.48
N LYS A 90 -13.02 11.04 -3.22
CA LYS A 90 -13.69 11.68 -2.11
C LYS A 90 -12.93 11.58 -0.79
N LEU A 91 -13.38 12.34 0.20
CA LEU A 91 -13.01 12.16 1.60
C LEU A 91 -13.97 11.19 2.28
N THR A 92 -13.43 10.11 2.80
CA THR A 92 -14.15 9.14 3.63
C THR A 92 -13.72 9.30 5.09
N PRO A 93 -14.63 9.47 6.06
CA PRO A 93 -14.24 9.46 7.47
C PRO A 93 -13.42 8.20 7.81
N LEU A 94 -12.32 8.33 8.55
CA LEU A 94 -11.39 7.23 8.83
C LEU A 94 -12.11 6.00 9.40
N ARG A 95 -13.01 6.17 10.37
CA ARG A 95 -13.83 5.07 10.93
C ARG A 95 -14.65 4.35 9.85
N GLN A 96 -15.24 5.09 8.91
CA GLN A 96 -16.00 4.48 7.81
C GLN A 96 -15.11 3.70 6.85
N PHE A 97 -13.89 4.19 6.61
CA PHE A 97 -12.91 3.47 5.80
C PHE A 97 -12.54 2.14 6.48
N ILE A 98 -12.15 2.16 7.76
CA ILE A 98 -11.74 0.98 8.53
C ILE A 98 -12.85 -0.07 8.55
N ASN A 99 -14.09 0.32 8.80
CA ASN A 99 -15.24 -0.61 8.94
C ASN A 99 -15.66 -1.31 7.63
N ARG A 100 -15.08 -0.95 6.48
CA ARG A 100 -15.41 -1.59 5.18
C ARG A 100 -14.64 -2.87 4.89
N ALA A 101 -13.61 -3.17 5.65
CA ALA A 101 -12.75 -4.33 5.44
C ALA A 101 -12.46 -5.04 6.76
N ASP A 102 -11.84 -6.22 6.67
CA ASP A 102 -11.50 -7.05 7.81
C ASP A 102 -10.15 -6.61 8.44
N GLY A 103 -9.92 -5.30 8.50
CA GLY A 103 -8.73 -4.65 9.02
C GLY A 103 -8.00 -3.80 7.99
N TYR A 104 -6.94 -3.16 8.46
CA TYR A 104 -6.14 -2.20 7.70
C TYR A 104 -4.67 -2.26 8.13
N TRP A 105 -3.81 -1.60 7.36
CA TRP A 105 -2.44 -1.24 7.73
C TRP A 105 -2.28 0.26 7.58
N LEU A 106 -1.49 0.87 8.45
CA LEU A 106 -1.18 2.30 8.43
C LEU A 106 0.33 2.47 8.36
N LYS A 107 0.79 3.25 7.38
CA LYS A 107 2.20 3.59 7.23
C LYS A 107 2.39 5.09 7.07
N ARG A 108 3.52 5.58 7.54
CA ARG A 108 3.90 7.00 7.58
C ARG A 108 5.14 7.26 6.75
N PRO A 109 5.26 8.41 6.02
CA PRO A 109 6.50 8.78 5.38
C PRO A 109 7.60 9.06 6.41
N LYS A 110 8.77 8.44 6.23
CA LYS A 110 9.91 8.56 7.16
C LYS A 110 10.49 9.97 7.23
N CYS A 111 10.48 10.71 6.11
CA CYS A 111 11.19 11.95 5.93
C CYS A 111 10.29 13.19 5.81
N ALA A 112 8.99 13.10 6.11
CA ALA A 112 8.07 14.21 5.96
C ALA A 112 7.47 14.66 7.29
N GLU A 113 7.94 15.80 7.80
CA GLU A 113 7.34 16.47 8.96
C GLU A 113 6.29 17.49 8.50
N ASN A 114 5.24 17.69 9.32
CA ASN A 114 4.21 18.72 9.11
C ASN A 114 3.54 18.69 7.73
N VAL A 115 3.27 17.49 7.21
CA VAL A 115 2.65 17.26 5.90
C VAL A 115 1.31 17.99 5.81
N LYS A 116 1.06 18.65 4.66
CA LYS A 116 -0.22 19.27 4.30
C LYS A 116 -0.60 18.87 2.87
N ILE A 117 -1.70 18.15 2.74
CA ILE A 117 -2.17 17.64 1.46
C ILE A 117 -3.20 18.60 0.84
N LYS A 118 -2.91 19.11 -0.35
CA LYS A 118 -3.84 19.92 -1.15
C LYS A 118 -4.84 18.99 -1.85
N TYR A 119 -5.80 18.47 -1.11
CA TYR A 119 -6.72 17.42 -1.58
C TYR A 119 -7.88 17.91 -2.45
N ARG A 120 -8.27 19.19 -2.35
CA ARG A 120 -9.49 19.71 -3.00
C ARG A 120 -9.48 19.55 -4.52
N GLN A 121 -8.32 19.66 -5.15
CA GLN A 121 -8.14 19.52 -6.61
C GLN A 121 -8.42 18.12 -7.15
N TYR A 122 -8.46 17.12 -6.29
CA TYR A 122 -8.74 15.72 -6.66
C TYR A 122 -10.24 15.38 -6.55
N LEU A 123 -10.98 16.06 -5.65
CA LEU A 123 -12.36 15.70 -5.31
C LEU A 123 -13.30 15.66 -6.53
N GLY A 124 -14.21 14.67 -6.54
CA GLY A 124 -15.24 14.51 -7.56
C GLY A 124 -14.77 13.82 -8.84
N LYS A 125 -13.47 13.65 -9.07
CA LYS A 125 -12.94 12.95 -10.23
C LYS A 125 -13.39 11.49 -10.22
N PRO A 126 -13.75 10.89 -11.39
CA PRO A 126 -14.15 9.49 -11.47
C PRO A 126 -12.95 8.55 -11.20
N TYR A 127 -13.26 7.28 -10.87
CA TYR A 127 -12.25 6.24 -10.76
C TYR A 127 -11.72 5.85 -12.15
N ASP A 128 -10.42 5.78 -12.31
CA ASP A 128 -9.80 5.27 -13.54
C ASP A 128 -9.84 3.73 -13.59
N LEU A 129 -10.80 3.20 -14.34
CA LEU A 129 -10.93 1.77 -14.58
C LEU A 129 -9.89 1.22 -15.58
N GLY A 130 -9.30 2.10 -16.37
CA GLY A 130 -8.26 1.78 -17.35
C GLY A 130 -6.85 1.74 -16.77
N PHE A 131 -6.69 2.22 -15.53
CA PHE A 131 -5.39 2.34 -14.85
C PHE A 131 -4.34 3.12 -15.68
N LYS A 132 -4.78 4.14 -16.39
CA LYS A 132 -3.90 4.94 -17.29
C LYS A 132 -3.24 6.06 -16.50
N LYS A 133 -1.93 6.19 -16.68
CA LYS A 133 -1.15 7.28 -16.12
C LYS A 133 -1.51 8.63 -16.77
N ASP A 134 -1.43 9.70 -15.98
CA ASP A 134 -1.48 11.11 -16.42
C ASP A 134 -2.72 11.50 -17.27
N ASN A 135 -3.84 10.83 -17.09
CA ASN A 135 -5.10 11.12 -17.79
C ASN A 135 -6.05 12.06 -17.03
N GLY A 136 -5.62 12.60 -15.89
CA GLY A 136 -6.39 13.54 -15.05
C GLY A 136 -7.44 12.91 -14.16
N ILE A 137 -7.62 11.59 -14.20
CA ILE A 137 -8.41 10.78 -13.27
C ILE A 137 -7.50 9.74 -12.61
N TYR A 138 -7.92 9.13 -11.52
CA TYR A 138 -7.02 8.33 -10.69
C TYR A 138 -7.63 7.00 -10.29
N TYR A 139 -6.83 5.95 -10.25
CA TYR A 139 -7.09 4.78 -9.43
C TYR A 139 -6.39 4.92 -8.06
N CYS A 140 -6.65 4.04 -7.10
CA CYS A 140 -6.30 4.27 -5.69
C CYS A 140 -4.80 4.48 -5.45
N SER A 141 -3.95 3.64 -5.99
CA SER A 141 -2.50 3.73 -5.79
C SER A 141 -1.85 4.84 -6.61
N GLU A 142 -2.35 5.13 -7.80
CA GLU A 142 -1.90 6.29 -8.59
C GLU A 142 -2.18 7.61 -7.85
N LEU A 143 -3.34 7.74 -7.19
CA LEU A 143 -3.64 8.91 -6.38
C LEU A 143 -2.60 9.10 -5.27
N VAL A 144 -2.26 8.04 -4.54
CA VAL A 144 -1.25 8.09 -3.47
C VAL A 144 0.11 8.46 -4.06
N TYR A 145 0.52 7.78 -5.13
CA TYR A 145 1.77 8.01 -5.82
C TYR A 145 1.90 9.47 -6.31
N ASP A 146 0.87 9.99 -7.00
CA ASP A 146 0.82 11.37 -7.51
C ASP A 146 0.92 12.41 -6.38
N ILE A 147 0.23 12.21 -5.27
CA ILE A 147 0.29 13.10 -4.11
C ILE A 147 1.71 13.13 -3.54
N TYR A 148 2.32 11.97 -3.33
CA TYR A 148 3.64 11.88 -2.75
C TYR A 148 4.70 12.49 -3.67
N GLN A 149 4.67 12.13 -4.96
CA GLN A 149 5.61 12.67 -5.94
C GLN A 149 5.46 14.19 -6.12
N LYS A 150 4.22 14.70 -6.30
CA LYS A 150 4.00 16.10 -6.66
C LYS A 150 3.93 17.07 -5.49
N GLN A 151 3.55 16.61 -4.30
CA GLN A 151 3.37 17.50 -3.15
C GLN A 151 4.41 17.31 -2.04
N LEU A 152 5.03 16.13 -1.95
CA LEU A 152 6.01 15.81 -0.92
C LEU A 152 7.41 15.60 -1.49
N ASP A 153 7.56 15.53 -2.81
CA ASP A 153 8.82 15.21 -3.50
C ASP A 153 9.41 13.85 -3.06
N ILE A 154 8.51 12.87 -2.83
CA ILE A 154 8.86 11.51 -2.41
C ILE A 154 8.44 10.53 -3.51
N GLU A 155 9.39 9.77 -4.04
CA GLU A 155 9.13 8.65 -4.94
C GLU A 155 8.93 7.36 -4.14
N LEU A 156 7.69 6.91 -4.02
CA LEU A 156 7.35 5.75 -3.20
C LEU A 156 7.83 4.41 -3.78
N CYS A 157 7.87 4.29 -5.09
CA CYS A 157 8.32 3.08 -5.80
C CYS A 157 8.43 3.36 -7.29
N GLU A 158 9.14 2.49 -8.00
CA GLU A 158 9.13 2.49 -9.47
C GLU A 158 7.78 2.03 -10.02
N MET A 159 7.31 2.67 -11.10
CA MET A 159 6.18 2.15 -11.88
C MET A 159 6.60 0.91 -12.65
N LYS A 160 5.70 -0.05 -12.80
CA LYS A 160 5.95 -1.33 -13.48
C LYS A 160 4.97 -1.53 -14.62
N GLN A 161 5.39 -2.25 -15.65
CA GLN A 161 4.48 -2.68 -16.70
C GLN A 161 3.49 -3.72 -16.17
N VAL A 162 2.29 -3.75 -16.73
CA VAL A 162 1.28 -4.77 -16.38
C VAL A 162 1.82 -6.18 -16.63
N SER A 163 2.67 -6.37 -17.65
CA SER A 163 3.37 -7.62 -17.95
C SER A 163 4.20 -8.15 -16.78
N ASP A 164 4.85 -7.26 -16.00
CA ASP A 164 5.72 -7.63 -14.90
C ASP A 164 4.94 -8.33 -13.77
N TYR A 165 3.73 -7.84 -13.48
CA TYR A 165 2.86 -8.48 -12.50
C TYR A 165 2.36 -9.85 -12.96
N LEU A 166 2.08 -10.02 -14.25
CA LEU A 166 1.55 -11.27 -14.80
C LEU A 166 2.64 -12.32 -14.99
N SER A 167 3.90 -11.94 -15.18
CA SER A 167 5.06 -12.85 -15.27
C SER A 167 5.27 -13.65 -14.00
N LEU A 168 4.81 -13.16 -12.85
CA LEU A 168 4.88 -13.85 -11.55
C LEU A 168 4.05 -15.15 -11.50
N GLY A 169 3.25 -15.43 -12.54
CA GLY A 169 2.40 -16.61 -12.65
C GLY A 169 1.14 -16.55 -11.76
N THR A 170 -0.01 -16.75 -12.34
CA THR A 170 -1.29 -16.86 -11.63
C THR A 170 -2.23 -17.79 -12.37
N ASN A 171 -2.99 -18.60 -11.65
CA ASN A 171 -4.00 -19.49 -12.23
C ASN A 171 -5.22 -18.72 -12.81
N ASN A 172 -5.26 -17.40 -12.64
CA ASN A 172 -6.37 -16.54 -13.08
C ASN A 172 -6.07 -15.74 -14.37
N ILE A 173 -4.99 -16.06 -15.09
CA ILE A 173 -4.60 -15.37 -16.33
C ILE A 173 -5.77 -15.15 -17.30
N PRO A 174 -6.64 -16.13 -17.62
CA PRO A 174 -7.75 -15.91 -18.54
C PRO A 174 -8.74 -14.84 -18.05
N LYS A 175 -9.04 -14.84 -16.74
CA LYS A 175 -9.95 -13.85 -16.12
C LYS A 175 -9.34 -12.46 -16.14
N ILE A 176 -8.03 -12.35 -15.84
CA ILE A 176 -7.28 -11.09 -15.88
C ILE A 176 -7.29 -10.54 -17.31
N LYS A 177 -6.88 -11.30 -18.31
CA LYS A 177 -6.86 -10.90 -19.72
C LYS A 177 -8.25 -10.44 -20.22
N LYS A 178 -9.33 -11.14 -19.83
CA LYS A 178 -10.70 -10.74 -20.16
C LYS A 178 -11.06 -9.39 -19.51
N ALA A 179 -10.67 -9.17 -18.25
CA ALA A 179 -10.92 -7.90 -17.57
C ALA A 179 -10.10 -6.75 -18.17
N MET A 180 -8.83 -6.98 -18.49
CA MET A 180 -7.95 -6.02 -19.18
C MET A 180 -8.53 -5.59 -20.53
N LYS A 181 -8.90 -6.55 -21.38
CA LYS A 181 -9.50 -6.27 -22.70
C LYS A 181 -10.74 -5.37 -22.58
N ARG A 182 -11.64 -5.63 -21.63
CA ARG A 182 -12.85 -4.81 -21.39
C ARG A 182 -12.55 -3.39 -20.93
N ARG A 183 -11.38 -3.14 -20.35
CA ARG A 183 -10.98 -1.85 -19.77
C ARG A 183 -9.94 -1.12 -20.62
N GLY A 184 -9.51 -1.70 -21.73
CA GLY A 184 -8.48 -1.14 -22.60
C GLY A 184 -7.09 -1.09 -21.96
N ILE A 185 -6.81 -2.04 -21.04
CA ILE A 185 -5.51 -2.16 -20.36
C ILE A 185 -4.59 -3.00 -21.26
N THR A 186 -3.40 -2.49 -21.54
CA THR A 186 -2.37 -3.18 -22.33
C THR A 186 -1.28 -3.77 -21.44
N MET A 187 -0.46 -4.66 -22.01
CA MET A 187 0.59 -5.35 -21.26
C MET A 187 1.79 -4.44 -20.96
N ASP A 188 2.06 -3.51 -21.82
CA ASP A 188 3.14 -2.51 -21.78
C ASP A 188 2.77 -1.25 -20.98
N GLN A 189 1.50 -1.16 -20.53
CA GLN A 189 1.03 -0.03 -19.75
C GLN A 189 1.71 0.01 -18.38
N GLU A 190 2.28 1.17 -18.04
CA GLU A 190 2.85 1.41 -16.71
C GLU A 190 1.75 1.65 -15.67
N VAL A 191 1.90 1.01 -14.53
CA VAL A 191 0.98 1.12 -13.39
C VAL A 191 1.76 1.06 -12.08
N VAL A 192 1.18 1.58 -11.02
CA VAL A 192 1.65 1.40 -9.65
C VAL A 192 0.60 0.58 -8.88
N ALA A 193 1.00 -0.52 -8.25
CA ALA A 193 0.07 -1.31 -7.46
C ALA A 193 0.08 -0.89 -5.98
N PRO A 194 -1.04 -1.06 -5.25
CA PRO A 194 -1.07 -0.76 -3.82
C PRO A 194 0.01 -1.49 -3.02
N LYS A 195 0.37 -2.72 -3.42
CA LYS A 195 1.45 -3.48 -2.78
C LYS A 195 2.82 -2.84 -2.96
N ASP A 196 3.11 -2.21 -4.10
CA ASP A 196 4.43 -1.61 -4.33
C ASP A 196 4.62 -0.40 -3.42
N ILE A 197 3.57 0.40 -3.22
CA ILE A 197 3.55 1.48 -2.22
C ILE A 197 3.67 0.90 -0.80
N PHE A 198 2.97 -0.20 -0.51
CA PHE A 198 3.01 -0.83 0.81
C PHE A 198 4.42 -1.28 1.21
N TYR A 199 5.19 -1.80 0.26
CA TYR A 199 6.58 -2.24 0.46
C TYR A 199 7.62 -1.15 0.18
N SER A 200 7.19 0.10 0.02
CA SER A 200 8.10 1.24 -0.11
C SER A 200 9.02 1.36 1.11
N ASP A 201 10.30 1.59 0.85
CA ASP A 201 11.30 1.90 1.88
C ASP A 201 11.13 3.32 2.44
N GLU A 202 10.36 4.18 1.76
CA GLU A 202 10.03 5.54 2.21
C GLU A 202 8.96 5.59 3.29
N LEU A 203 8.30 4.45 3.58
CA LEU A 203 7.21 4.33 4.54
C LEU A 203 7.57 3.38 5.69
N GLU A 204 7.30 3.79 6.91
CA GLU A 204 7.36 2.96 8.12
C GLU A 204 5.96 2.67 8.66
N PHE A 205 5.81 1.58 9.42
CA PHE A 205 4.56 1.30 10.12
C PHE A 205 4.31 2.31 11.24
N VAL A 206 3.06 2.69 11.40
CA VAL A 206 2.59 3.48 12.54
C VAL A 206 2.17 2.52 13.64
N ASP A 207 2.69 2.68 14.85
CA ASP A 207 2.36 1.89 16.04
C ASP A 207 0.94 2.13 16.57
#